data_b7e5957eaace9571e6468f93a35df4b4
#
_entry.id   b7e5957eaace9571e6468f93a35df4b4
#
_cell.length_a   1.000
_cell.length_b   1.000
_cell.length_c   1.000
_cell.angle_alpha   90.00
_cell.angle_beta   90.00
_cell.angle_gamma   90.00
#
_symmetry.space_group_name_H-M   'P 1'
#
loop_
_entity.id
_entity.type
_entity.pdbx_description
1 polymer ?
#
loop_
_entity_poly.entity_id
_entity_poly.type
_entity_poly.pdbx_seq_one_letter_code
_entity_poly.pdbx_strand_id
1 'polypeptide(L)'
;MTDPPPSVADDDHAFAAWAATVAGDLLVEVRGQGLEGRALKDAGDRAAHDFLMELCARHRPGDAVMSEESKASIDNQDRLGAERVWIIDPLDGTREFSEPPRDDWAVHVALWERGDLTAGAVAQPGLGTTFDTGHPPVVPARTAPRPRIAVSRTRPPAFVDALAAELGAELVPMGSAGAKVISVVRDVTDAYVHAGGQYEWDSAAPVAVARAAGLHTSRIDGSPLVYNQQDVLLPDLVVCRPELADSILDYIARTGVE
;
A
#
# COMPACT_ATOMS: atom_id res chain seq x y z
N MET A 1 9.99 22.86 6.13
CA MET A 1 9.91 22.00 4.94
C MET A 1 11.34 21.74 4.48
N THR A 2 11.83 20.53 4.52
CA THR A 2 13.18 20.16 4.05
C THR A 2 13.16 20.16 2.52
N ASP A 3 14.07 20.92 1.89
CA ASP A 3 14.24 20.83 0.43
C ASP A 3 14.68 19.40 0.06
N PRO A 4 14.13 18.85 -1.03
CA PRO A 4 14.50 17.52 -1.47
C PRO A 4 15.99 17.43 -1.81
N PRO A 5 16.62 16.28 -1.60
CA PRO A 5 17.95 16.04 -2.16
C PRO A 5 17.95 16.28 -3.67
N PRO A 6 19.05 16.75 -4.27
CA PRO A 6 19.14 17.00 -5.72
C PRO A 6 18.72 15.79 -6.58
N SER A 7 18.95 14.57 -6.11
CA SER A 7 18.56 13.32 -6.78
C SER A 7 17.04 13.11 -6.92
N VAL A 8 16.23 13.83 -6.14
CA VAL A 8 14.75 13.68 -6.14
C VAL A 8 14.12 14.47 -7.29
N ALA A 9 14.79 15.47 -7.84
CA ALA A 9 14.21 16.37 -8.84
C ALA A 9 13.80 15.64 -10.13
N ASP A 10 14.63 14.72 -10.61
CA ASP A 10 14.49 14.07 -11.92
C ASP A 10 14.24 12.55 -11.82
N ASP A 11 14.12 11.99 -10.63
CA ASP A 11 13.92 10.57 -10.37
C ASP A 11 12.60 10.35 -9.61
N ASP A 12 11.64 9.69 -10.25
CA ASP A 12 10.32 9.44 -9.68
C ASP A 12 10.35 8.39 -8.56
N HIS A 13 11.25 7.42 -8.61
CA HIS A 13 11.45 6.47 -7.52
C HIS A 13 11.99 7.19 -6.28
N ALA A 14 13.00 8.03 -6.46
CA ALA A 14 13.57 8.83 -5.38
C ALA A 14 12.54 9.83 -4.82
N PHE A 15 11.70 10.44 -5.67
CA PHE A 15 10.62 11.32 -5.24
C PHE A 15 9.58 10.56 -4.40
N ALA A 16 9.10 9.40 -4.86
CA ALA A 16 8.13 8.59 -4.12
C ALA A 16 8.68 8.21 -2.74
N ALA A 17 9.92 7.70 -2.68
CA ALA A 17 10.58 7.30 -1.45
C ALA A 17 10.74 8.48 -0.47
N TRP A 18 11.24 9.62 -0.96
CA TRP A 18 11.41 10.82 -0.14
C TRP A 18 10.07 11.36 0.36
N ALA A 19 9.08 11.53 -0.52
CA ALA A 19 7.77 12.07 -0.17
C ALA A 19 7.07 11.20 0.89
N ALA A 20 7.06 9.87 0.71
CA ALA A 20 6.49 8.95 1.69
C ALA A 20 7.23 9.00 3.04
N THR A 21 8.56 9.09 3.02
CA THR A 21 9.38 9.16 4.24
C THR A 21 9.11 10.43 5.03
N VAL A 22 9.17 11.61 4.39
CA VAL A 22 9.00 12.88 5.12
C VAL A 22 7.55 13.09 5.58
N ALA A 23 6.55 12.56 4.84
CA ALA A 23 5.17 12.53 5.32
C ALA A 23 5.01 11.59 6.52
N GLY A 24 5.71 10.46 6.51
CA GLY A 24 5.78 9.55 7.65
C GLY A 24 6.39 10.18 8.90
N ASP A 25 7.48 10.93 8.74
CA ASP A 25 8.12 11.67 9.85
C ASP A 25 7.16 12.72 10.43
N LEU A 26 6.44 13.45 9.58
CA LEU A 26 5.39 14.38 10.00
C LEU A 26 4.29 13.68 10.82
N LEU A 27 3.85 12.49 10.38
CA LEU A 27 2.86 11.71 11.11
C LEU A 27 3.36 11.26 12.49
N VAL A 28 4.64 10.89 12.62
CA VAL A 28 5.24 10.59 13.93
C VAL A 28 5.22 11.82 14.85
N GLU A 29 5.51 13.01 14.32
CA GLU A 29 5.41 14.26 15.07
C GLU A 29 3.96 14.55 15.50
N VAL A 30 2.98 14.39 14.60
CA VAL A 30 1.54 14.57 14.92
C VAL A 30 1.10 13.60 16.01
N ARG A 31 1.52 12.34 15.92
CA ARG A 31 1.22 11.30 16.92
C ARG A 31 1.78 11.65 18.31
N GLY A 32 2.90 12.36 18.37
CA GLY A 32 3.54 12.82 19.60
C GLY A 32 2.88 14.03 20.28
N GLN A 33 1.87 14.67 19.66
CA GLN A 33 1.25 15.90 20.17
C GLN A 33 0.24 15.67 21.30
N GLY A 34 0.02 14.44 21.73
CA GLY A 34 -0.92 14.12 22.82
C GLY A 34 -2.39 14.16 22.42
N LEU A 35 -2.70 14.16 21.13
CA LEU A 35 -4.04 13.94 20.61
C LEU A 35 -4.42 12.46 20.73
N GLU A 36 -5.71 12.15 20.85
CA GLU A 36 -6.20 10.78 20.97
C GLU A 36 -7.45 10.54 20.10
N GLY A 37 -7.71 9.27 19.80
CA GLY A 37 -8.91 8.81 19.14
C GLY A 37 -9.19 9.53 17.82
N ARG A 38 -10.40 10.10 17.66
CA ARG A 38 -10.82 10.77 16.43
C ARG A 38 -10.00 12.02 16.13
N ALA A 39 -9.65 12.80 17.15
CA ALA A 39 -8.88 14.02 16.94
C ALA A 39 -7.46 13.72 16.38
N LEU A 40 -6.84 12.63 16.83
CA LEU A 40 -5.56 12.17 16.30
C LEU A 40 -5.70 11.69 14.84
N LYS A 41 -6.74 10.91 14.52
CA LYS A 41 -7.02 10.48 13.14
C LYS A 41 -7.16 11.67 12.20
N ASP A 42 -8.12 12.56 12.49
CA ASP A 42 -8.43 13.72 11.67
C ASP A 42 -7.21 14.66 11.50
N ALA A 43 -6.33 14.73 12.52
CA ALA A 43 -5.09 15.50 12.44
C ALA A 43 -4.03 14.83 11.57
N GLY A 44 -3.87 13.50 11.67
CA GLY A 44 -2.95 12.72 10.86
C GLY A 44 -3.31 12.77 9.38
N ASP A 45 -4.55 12.37 9.05
CA ASP A 45 -5.07 12.35 7.68
C ASP A 45 -4.87 13.72 7.00
N ARG A 46 -5.29 14.81 7.66
CA ARG A 46 -5.16 16.14 7.12
C ARG A 46 -3.71 16.59 6.95
N ALA A 47 -2.87 16.39 7.97
CA ALA A 47 -1.50 16.86 7.93
C ALA A 47 -0.70 16.17 6.82
N ALA A 48 -0.83 14.85 6.68
CA ALA A 48 -0.15 14.10 5.64
C ALA A 48 -0.70 14.42 4.25
N HIS A 49 -2.03 14.56 4.11
CA HIS A 49 -2.65 14.94 2.84
C HIS A 49 -2.16 16.29 2.37
N ASP A 50 -2.34 17.36 3.17
CA ASP A 50 -1.97 18.72 2.80
C ASP A 50 -0.48 18.79 2.41
N PHE A 51 0.37 18.10 3.18
CA PHE A 51 1.80 18.05 2.93
C PHE A 51 2.15 17.37 1.60
N LEU A 52 1.59 16.18 1.33
CA LEU A 52 1.86 15.44 0.09
C LEU A 52 1.31 16.17 -1.14
N MET A 53 0.13 16.82 -1.03
CA MET A 53 -0.41 17.65 -2.11
C MET A 53 0.51 18.82 -2.44
N GLU A 54 1.07 19.51 -1.42
CA GLU A 54 2.04 20.60 -1.65
C GLU A 54 3.33 20.09 -2.30
N LEU A 55 3.83 18.92 -1.90
CA LEU A 55 5.02 18.31 -2.52
C LEU A 55 4.77 17.99 -4.01
N CYS A 56 3.65 17.35 -4.33
CA CYS A 56 3.30 17.06 -5.72
C CYS A 56 3.16 18.33 -6.55
N ALA A 57 2.43 19.33 -6.06
CA ALA A 57 2.26 20.60 -6.77
C ALA A 57 3.58 21.32 -7.02
N ARG A 58 4.55 21.22 -6.11
CA ARG A 58 5.85 21.87 -6.22
C ARG A 58 6.83 21.12 -7.13
N HIS A 59 6.88 19.78 -7.02
CA HIS A 59 7.94 18.98 -7.65
C HIS A 59 7.45 18.17 -8.86
N ARG A 60 6.15 18.04 -9.05
CA ARG A 60 5.49 17.32 -10.15
C ARG A 60 4.29 18.12 -10.72
N PRO A 61 4.48 19.44 -11.04
CA PRO A 61 3.35 20.32 -11.38
C PRO A 61 2.64 19.96 -12.68
N GLY A 62 3.22 19.07 -13.49
CA GLY A 62 2.61 18.57 -14.74
C GLY A 62 1.82 17.28 -14.59
N ASP A 63 1.88 16.64 -13.43
CA ASP A 63 1.25 15.34 -13.19
C ASP A 63 -0.11 15.52 -12.49
N ALA A 64 -1.05 14.64 -12.79
CA ALA A 64 -2.29 14.54 -12.04
C ALA A 64 -2.04 13.84 -10.68
N VAL A 65 -2.94 14.08 -9.72
CA VAL A 65 -2.88 13.45 -8.40
C VAL A 65 -4.25 12.89 -8.06
N MET A 66 -4.28 11.69 -7.50
CA MET A 66 -5.43 11.06 -6.86
C MET A 66 -5.06 10.71 -5.42
N SER A 67 -5.79 11.25 -4.46
CA SER A 67 -5.54 11.02 -3.03
C SER A 67 -6.83 10.65 -2.32
N GLU A 68 -6.77 9.70 -1.37
CA GLU A 68 -7.88 9.26 -0.54
C GLU A 68 -8.65 10.44 0.07
N GLU A 69 -7.94 11.40 0.65
CA GLU A 69 -8.52 12.53 1.38
C GLU A 69 -9.07 13.66 0.48
N SER A 70 -8.98 13.50 -0.85
CA SER A 70 -9.44 14.51 -1.81
C SER A 70 -10.51 13.99 -2.75
N LYS A 71 -11.77 14.14 -2.34
CA LYS A 71 -12.90 13.84 -3.24
C LYS A 71 -12.78 14.54 -4.58
N ALA A 72 -12.30 15.78 -4.60
CA ALA A 72 -12.10 16.54 -5.83
C ALA A 72 -11.07 15.90 -6.77
N SER A 73 -9.99 15.30 -6.23
CA SER A 73 -8.99 14.60 -7.04
C SER A 73 -9.50 13.24 -7.54
N ILE A 74 -10.32 12.56 -6.73
CA ILE A 74 -10.95 11.28 -7.11
C ILE A 74 -11.97 11.50 -8.24
N ASP A 75 -12.84 12.49 -8.08
CA ASP A 75 -13.89 12.83 -9.04
C ASP A 75 -13.35 13.53 -10.32
N ASN A 76 -12.07 13.93 -10.33
CA ASN A 76 -11.45 14.61 -11.46
C ASN A 76 -11.28 13.67 -12.66
N GLN A 77 -12.13 13.85 -13.67
CA GLN A 77 -12.08 13.05 -14.90
C GLN A 77 -10.84 13.35 -15.76
N ASP A 78 -10.19 14.52 -15.59
CA ASP A 78 -8.99 14.87 -16.35
C ASP A 78 -7.83 13.91 -16.07
N ARG A 79 -7.78 13.31 -14.85
CA ARG A 79 -6.79 12.29 -14.51
C ARG A 79 -6.84 11.05 -15.41
N LEU A 80 -8.04 10.70 -15.94
CA LEU A 80 -8.22 9.55 -16.83
C LEU A 80 -7.58 9.78 -18.21
N GLY A 81 -7.41 11.05 -18.60
CA GLY A 81 -6.71 11.44 -19.83
C GLY A 81 -5.23 11.80 -19.59
N ALA A 82 -4.77 11.82 -18.34
CA ALA A 82 -3.39 12.15 -18.02
C ALA A 82 -2.46 10.95 -18.32
N GLU A 83 -1.26 11.24 -18.79
CA GLU A 83 -0.23 10.20 -18.98
C GLU A 83 0.37 9.73 -17.65
N ARG A 84 0.35 10.61 -16.63
CA ARG A 84 0.98 10.40 -15.32
C ARG A 84 0.04 10.81 -14.19
N VAL A 85 -0.16 9.91 -13.23
CA VAL A 85 -1.04 10.12 -12.06
C VAL A 85 -0.34 9.61 -10.80
N TRP A 86 -0.13 10.49 -9.83
CA TRP A 86 0.29 10.09 -8.49
C TRP A 86 -0.92 9.59 -7.70
N ILE A 87 -0.87 8.34 -7.28
CA ILE A 87 -1.90 7.68 -6.46
C ILE A 87 -1.37 7.63 -5.02
N ILE A 88 -2.09 8.29 -4.11
CA ILE A 88 -1.60 8.57 -2.75
C ILE A 88 -2.62 8.12 -1.72
N ASP A 89 -2.15 7.35 -0.73
CA ASP A 89 -2.80 7.18 0.55
C ASP A 89 -1.95 7.88 1.62
N PRO A 90 -2.42 9.02 2.15
CA PRO A 90 -1.65 9.80 3.11
C PRO A 90 -1.44 9.09 4.46
N LEU A 91 -2.38 8.22 4.85
CA LEU A 91 -2.33 7.48 6.11
C LEU A 91 -3.13 6.17 6.04
N ASP A 92 -2.60 5.15 5.37
CA ASP A 92 -3.16 3.79 5.42
C ASP A 92 -3.04 3.21 6.84
N GLY A 93 -4.17 2.77 7.36
CA GLY A 93 -4.25 2.30 8.74
C GLY A 93 -4.45 3.43 9.75
N THR A 94 -5.30 4.41 9.45
CA THR A 94 -5.69 5.51 10.36
C THR A 94 -6.11 5.01 11.75
N ARG A 95 -6.73 3.82 11.83
CA ARG A 95 -7.07 3.19 13.11
C ARG A 95 -5.81 2.83 13.89
N GLU A 96 -4.88 2.12 13.25
CA GLU A 96 -3.63 1.66 13.83
C GLU A 96 -2.75 2.84 14.25
N PHE A 97 -2.72 3.88 13.43
CA PHE A 97 -2.07 5.14 13.77
C PHE A 97 -2.61 5.74 15.08
N SER A 98 -3.93 5.67 15.31
CA SER A 98 -4.57 6.21 16.51
C SER A 98 -4.49 5.30 17.74
N GLU A 99 -3.86 4.12 17.65
CA GLU A 99 -3.74 3.13 18.72
C GLU A 99 -2.24 2.90 19.11
N PRO A 100 -1.51 3.87 19.68
CA PRO A 100 -0.13 3.62 20.14
C PRO A 100 -0.07 2.44 21.13
N PRO A 101 0.97 1.58 21.07
CA PRO A 101 2.21 1.69 20.32
C PRO A 101 2.19 0.98 18.94
N ARG A 102 1.04 0.76 18.33
CA ARG A 102 0.97 0.05 17.02
C ARG A 102 1.84 0.72 15.97
N ASP A 103 2.44 -0.10 15.11
CA ASP A 103 3.38 0.26 14.05
C ASP A 103 2.92 -0.19 12.64
N ASP A 104 1.77 -0.91 12.56
CA ASP A 104 1.19 -1.43 11.34
C ASP A 104 0.27 -0.40 10.62
N TRP A 105 0.85 0.74 10.29
CA TRP A 105 0.28 1.82 9.48
C TRP A 105 1.34 2.38 8.53
N ALA A 106 0.94 3.03 7.45
CA ALA A 106 1.85 3.39 6.39
C ALA A 106 1.45 4.69 5.66
N VAL A 107 2.37 5.22 4.86
CA VAL A 107 2.13 6.26 3.84
C VAL A 107 2.42 5.64 2.49
N HIS A 108 1.52 5.81 1.52
CA HIS A 108 1.64 5.28 0.18
C HIS A 108 1.80 6.41 -0.85
N VAL A 109 2.82 6.32 -1.69
CA VAL A 109 3.03 7.21 -2.83
C VAL A 109 3.38 6.36 -4.05
N ALA A 110 2.52 6.33 -5.06
CA ALA A 110 2.75 5.59 -6.30
C ALA A 110 2.60 6.48 -7.52
N LEU A 111 3.37 6.23 -8.56
CA LEU A 111 3.19 6.79 -9.88
C LEU A 111 2.60 5.73 -10.81
N TRP A 112 1.41 6.02 -11.32
CA TRP A 112 0.85 5.36 -12.49
C TRP A 112 1.23 6.16 -13.73
N GLU A 113 1.82 5.49 -14.72
CA GLU A 113 2.20 6.09 -15.99
C GLU A 113 1.81 5.19 -17.14
N ARG A 114 0.97 5.70 -18.05
CA ARG A 114 0.58 5.03 -19.33
C ARG A 114 0.13 3.58 -19.17
N GLY A 115 -0.58 3.26 -18.11
CA GLY A 115 -1.17 1.93 -17.90
C GLY A 115 -0.48 1.06 -16.86
N ASP A 116 0.66 1.47 -16.33
CA ASP A 116 1.41 0.69 -15.33
C ASP A 116 1.85 1.52 -14.11
N LEU A 117 2.19 0.85 -13.03
CA LEU A 117 2.81 1.44 -11.85
C LEU A 117 4.33 1.48 -12.08
N THR A 118 4.87 2.66 -12.37
CA THR A 118 6.29 2.83 -12.74
C THR A 118 7.18 3.16 -11.57
N ALA A 119 6.64 3.84 -10.54
CA ALA A 119 7.36 4.09 -9.29
C ALA A 119 6.41 3.93 -8.09
N GLY A 120 6.96 3.62 -6.94
CA GLY A 120 6.17 3.52 -5.72
C GLY A 120 7.01 3.40 -4.46
N ALA A 121 6.48 3.91 -3.37
CA ALA A 121 7.07 3.79 -2.04
C ALA A 121 6.01 3.63 -0.96
N VAL A 122 6.33 2.81 0.02
CA VAL A 122 5.56 2.59 1.24
C VAL A 122 6.45 2.91 2.43
N ALA A 123 6.18 4.01 3.10
CA ALA A 123 6.82 4.28 4.39
C ALA A 123 6.04 3.59 5.50
N GLN A 124 6.74 2.90 6.39
CA GLN A 124 6.23 2.40 7.68
C GLN A 124 6.92 3.17 8.81
N PRO A 125 6.44 4.35 9.18
CA PRO A 125 7.13 5.24 10.11
C PRO A 125 7.28 4.64 11.52
N GLY A 126 6.32 3.81 11.94
CA GLY A 126 6.41 3.06 13.18
C GLY A 126 7.62 2.11 13.25
N LEU A 127 8.17 1.72 12.09
CA LEU A 127 9.37 0.90 11.95
C LEU A 127 10.60 1.71 11.53
N GLY A 128 10.44 3.01 11.25
CA GLY A 128 11.51 3.87 10.75
C GLY A 128 12.06 3.44 9.39
N THR A 129 11.22 2.86 8.52
CA THR A 129 11.67 2.27 7.24
C THR A 129 10.73 2.65 6.11
N THR A 130 11.31 2.96 4.94
CA THR A 130 10.60 3.12 3.67
C THR A 130 11.06 2.05 2.68
N PHE A 131 10.10 1.42 2.02
CA PHE A 131 10.30 0.43 0.95
C PHE A 131 9.92 1.07 -0.38
N ASP A 132 10.79 0.97 -1.37
CA ASP A 132 10.60 1.67 -2.64
C ASP A 132 11.03 0.83 -3.84
N THR A 133 10.58 1.28 -5.02
CA THR A 133 10.88 0.61 -6.30
C THR A 133 12.24 0.99 -6.88
N GLY A 134 12.88 2.06 -6.41
CA GLY A 134 14.23 2.47 -6.84
C GLY A 134 15.32 1.61 -6.20
N HIS A 135 15.03 1.11 -4.99
CA HIS A 135 15.88 0.17 -4.25
C HIS A 135 15.05 -1.05 -3.84
N PRO A 136 14.67 -1.92 -4.80
CA PRO A 136 13.76 -3.01 -4.52
C PRO A 136 14.27 -3.91 -3.40
N PRO A 137 13.44 -4.21 -2.40
CA PRO A 137 13.82 -5.13 -1.33
C PRO A 137 14.13 -6.52 -1.87
N VAL A 138 15.14 -7.15 -1.31
CA VAL A 138 15.43 -8.57 -1.59
C VAL A 138 14.61 -9.42 -0.62
N VAL A 139 13.63 -10.16 -1.16
CA VAL A 139 12.85 -11.11 -0.37
C VAL A 139 13.66 -12.40 -0.19
N PRO A 140 14.07 -12.76 1.04
CA PRO A 140 14.85 -13.97 1.25
C PRO A 140 14.02 -15.24 0.98
N ALA A 141 14.68 -16.35 0.69
CA ALA A 141 14.00 -17.63 0.57
C ALA A 141 13.26 -17.98 1.88
N ARG A 142 12.03 -18.49 1.76
CA ARG A 142 11.23 -18.86 2.91
C ARG A 142 11.90 -19.97 3.73
N THR A 143 12.04 -19.73 5.02
CA THR A 143 12.60 -20.70 5.96
C THR A 143 11.55 -21.27 6.93
N ALA A 144 10.39 -20.61 7.06
CA ALA A 144 9.32 -21.05 7.93
C ALA A 144 8.74 -22.40 7.44
N PRO A 145 8.44 -23.35 8.36
CA PRO A 145 7.93 -24.67 8.00
C PRO A 145 6.50 -24.64 7.44
N ARG A 146 5.73 -23.60 7.78
CA ARG A 146 4.36 -23.37 7.31
C ARG A 146 4.27 -22.02 6.66
N PRO A 147 3.44 -21.84 5.62
CA PRO A 147 3.14 -20.51 5.09
C PRO A 147 2.46 -19.64 6.15
N ARG A 148 2.68 -18.35 6.09
CA ARG A 148 2.05 -17.34 6.97
C ARG A 148 1.24 -16.38 6.08
N ILE A 149 -0.05 -16.22 6.38
CA ILE A 149 -0.95 -15.38 5.60
C ILE A 149 -1.32 -14.17 6.43
N ALA A 150 -0.99 -12.96 5.95
CA ALA A 150 -1.44 -11.72 6.54
C ALA A 150 -2.96 -11.56 6.36
N VAL A 151 -3.67 -11.18 7.43
CA VAL A 151 -5.11 -10.98 7.39
C VAL A 151 -5.50 -9.69 8.11
N SER A 152 -6.67 -9.15 7.75
CA SER A 152 -7.22 -8.02 8.51
C SER A 152 -7.53 -8.45 9.95
N ARG A 153 -6.99 -7.74 10.93
CA ARG A 153 -7.28 -8.01 12.35
C ARG A 153 -8.72 -7.76 12.75
N THR A 154 -9.45 -6.96 11.95
CA THR A 154 -10.81 -6.53 12.29
C THR A 154 -11.88 -7.07 11.35
N ARG A 155 -11.52 -7.33 10.10
CA ARG A 155 -12.45 -7.80 9.05
C ARG A 155 -11.73 -8.81 8.14
N PRO A 156 -11.30 -9.97 8.66
CA PRO A 156 -10.72 -11.01 7.81
C PRO A 156 -11.79 -11.47 6.81
N PRO A 157 -11.44 -11.73 5.54
CA PRO A 157 -12.36 -12.33 4.59
C PRO A 157 -12.82 -13.71 5.08
N ALA A 158 -14.09 -14.05 4.86
CA ALA A 158 -14.68 -15.29 5.40
C ALA A 158 -13.99 -16.57 4.91
N PHE A 159 -13.41 -16.55 3.71
CA PHE A 159 -12.75 -17.71 3.11
C PHE A 159 -11.32 -17.94 3.61
N VAL A 160 -10.70 -16.96 4.26
CA VAL A 160 -9.25 -17.01 4.56
C VAL A 160 -8.90 -18.10 5.57
N ASP A 161 -9.81 -18.42 6.51
CA ASP A 161 -9.60 -19.52 7.47
C ASP A 161 -9.54 -20.88 6.74
N ALA A 162 -10.42 -21.08 5.77
CA ALA A 162 -10.44 -22.30 4.98
C ALA A 162 -9.26 -22.40 4.02
N LEU A 163 -8.85 -21.28 3.41
CA LEU A 163 -7.60 -21.19 2.61
C LEU A 163 -6.39 -21.54 3.47
N ALA A 164 -6.29 -21.00 4.67
CA ALA A 164 -5.18 -21.30 5.59
C ALA A 164 -5.15 -22.78 5.99
N ALA A 165 -6.32 -23.37 6.25
CA ALA A 165 -6.42 -24.81 6.55
C ALA A 165 -5.97 -25.67 5.37
N GLU A 166 -6.36 -25.34 4.13
CA GLU A 166 -5.95 -26.05 2.91
C GLU A 166 -4.44 -25.99 2.69
N LEU A 167 -3.83 -24.82 2.90
CA LEU A 167 -2.39 -24.61 2.73
C LEU A 167 -1.55 -25.05 3.95
N GLY A 168 -2.18 -25.45 5.05
CA GLY A 168 -1.49 -25.66 6.31
C GLY A 168 -0.81 -24.40 6.85
N ALA A 169 -1.36 -23.22 6.53
CA ALA A 169 -0.80 -21.91 6.84
C ALA A 169 -1.21 -21.40 8.23
N GLU A 170 -0.44 -20.44 8.74
CA GLU A 170 -0.77 -19.66 9.93
C GLU A 170 -1.34 -18.30 9.51
N LEU A 171 -2.36 -17.82 10.23
CA LEU A 171 -2.90 -16.47 10.02
C LEU A 171 -2.20 -15.47 10.93
N VAL A 172 -1.78 -14.34 10.33
CA VAL A 172 -1.09 -13.25 11.04
C VAL A 172 -1.95 -11.99 10.95
N PRO A 173 -2.71 -11.64 12.02
CA PRO A 173 -3.58 -10.48 12.02
C PRO A 173 -2.79 -9.16 12.04
N MET A 174 -3.09 -8.25 11.08
CA MET A 174 -2.48 -6.92 10.96
C MET A 174 -3.54 -5.88 10.60
N GLY A 175 -3.24 -4.60 10.89
CA GLY A 175 -3.93 -3.43 10.33
C GLY A 175 -3.42 -3.11 8.92
N SER A 176 -3.79 -1.94 8.37
CA SER A 176 -3.24 -1.37 7.13
C SER A 176 -3.16 -2.35 5.95
N ALA A 177 -3.54 -1.95 4.76
CA ALA A 177 -3.37 -2.78 3.56
C ALA A 177 -1.89 -2.83 3.16
N GLY A 178 -1.21 -1.68 3.19
CA GLY A 178 0.21 -1.58 2.90
C GLY A 178 1.07 -2.39 3.87
N ALA A 179 0.79 -2.31 5.18
CA ALA A 179 1.53 -3.08 6.18
C ALA A 179 1.42 -4.60 5.91
N LYS A 180 0.24 -5.10 5.47
CA LYS A 180 0.06 -6.51 5.11
C LYS A 180 0.87 -6.90 3.86
N VAL A 181 0.86 -6.09 2.80
CA VAL A 181 1.68 -6.34 1.61
C VAL A 181 3.16 -6.28 1.95
N ILE A 182 3.59 -5.24 2.66
CA ILE A 182 5.00 -5.08 3.06
C ILE A 182 5.45 -6.17 4.03
N SER A 183 4.56 -6.78 4.80
CA SER A 183 4.91 -7.93 5.63
C SER A 183 5.39 -9.13 4.80
N VAL A 184 4.86 -9.30 3.57
CA VAL A 184 5.35 -10.33 2.62
C VAL A 184 6.73 -9.95 2.09
N VAL A 185 6.92 -8.68 1.73
CA VAL A 185 8.23 -8.15 1.29
C VAL A 185 9.31 -8.36 2.36
N ARG A 186 8.96 -8.21 3.65
CA ARG A 186 9.86 -8.32 4.80
C ARG A 186 10.08 -9.76 5.32
N ASP A 187 9.53 -10.77 4.68
CA ASP A 187 9.54 -12.16 5.18
C ASP A 187 8.88 -12.34 6.59
N VAL A 188 7.96 -11.46 6.94
CA VAL A 188 7.12 -11.62 8.15
C VAL A 188 5.95 -12.55 7.86
N THR A 189 5.37 -12.40 6.65
CA THR A 189 4.35 -13.31 6.11
C THR A 189 4.77 -13.78 4.71
N ASP A 190 4.01 -14.70 4.12
CA ASP A 190 4.30 -15.31 2.83
C ASP A 190 3.23 -14.97 1.78
N ALA A 191 2.06 -14.54 2.24
CA ALA A 191 0.94 -14.11 1.39
C ALA A 191 0.04 -13.09 2.09
N TYR A 192 -0.61 -12.27 1.30
CA TYR A 192 -1.78 -11.47 1.67
C TYR A 192 -2.84 -11.67 0.60
N VAL A 193 -4.04 -12.09 1.02
CA VAL A 193 -5.20 -12.28 0.14
C VAL A 193 -6.35 -11.45 0.70
N HIS A 194 -6.93 -10.61 -0.14
CA HIS A 194 -8.05 -9.76 0.22
C HIS A 194 -9.19 -9.92 -0.78
N ALA A 195 -10.42 -9.97 -0.26
CA ALA A 195 -11.67 -9.78 -0.98
C ALA A 195 -12.64 -9.04 -0.07
N GLY A 196 -13.45 -8.17 -0.63
CA GLY A 196 -14.41 -7.36 0.13
C GLY A 196 -14.23 -5.86 -0.06
N GLY A 197 -13.49 -5.45 -1.06
CA GLY A 197 -13.31 -4.07 -1.49
C GLY A 197 -12.18 -3.34 -0.78
N GLN A 198 -11.31 -2.80 -1.58
CA GLN A 198 -10.30 -1.79 -1.27
C GLN A 198 -10.40 -0.70 -2.33
N TYR A 199 -9.71 0.40 -2.11
CA TYR A 199 -9.54 1.42 -3.13
C TYR A 199 -8.15 1.31 -3.78
N GLU A 200 -7.96 1.96 -4.92
CA GLU A 200 -6.69 1.91 -5.64
C GLU A 200 -5.51 2.40 -4.79
N TRP A 201 -5.70 3.42 -3.95
CA TRP A 201 -4.66 3.99 -3.07
C TRP A 201 -4.24 3.05 -1.94
N ASP A 202 -5.11 2.13 -1.48
CA ASP A 202 -4.76 1.11 -0.49
C ASP A 202 -3.65 0.17 -0.99
N SER A 203 -3.52 0.00 -2.32
CA SER A 203 -2.66 -1.03 -2.89
C SER A 203 -1.68 -0.58 -3.97
N ALA A 204 -1.85 0.58 -4.62
CA ALA A 204 -0.98 0.99 -5.73
C ALA A 204 0.51 0.99 -5.35
N ALA A 205 0.90 1.70 -4.32
CA ALA A 205 2.29 1.74 -3.87
C ALA A 205 2.78 0.38 -3.32
N PRO A 206 2.03 -0.30 -2.44
CA PRO A 206 2.40 -1.64 -1.97
C PRO A 206 2.60 -2.64 -3.10
N VAL A 207 1.73 -2.67 -4.12
CA VAL A 207 1.84 -3.57 -5.28
C VAL A 207 3.05 -3.20 -6.15
N ALA A 208 3.32 -1.91 -6.37
CA ALA A 208 4.52 -1.49 -7.10
C ALA A 208 5.79 -2.03 -6.42
N VAL A 209 5.90 -1.87 -5.09
CA VAL A 209 7.04 -2.37 -4.30
C VAL A 209 7.10 -3.90 -4.33
N ALA A 210 5.97 -4.59 -4.17
CA ALA A 210 5.92 -6.05 -4.20
C ALA A 210 6.36 -6.62 -5.57
N ARG A 211 5.90 -6.03 -6.69
CA ARG A 211 6.34 -6.39 -8.04
C ARG A 211 7.84 -6.19 -8.23
N ALA A 212 8.35 -5.03 -7.79
CA ALA A 212 9.78 -4.73 -7.87
C ALA A 212 10.62 -5.71 -7.04
N ALA A 213 10.08 -6.23 -5.93
CA ALA A 213 10.70 -7.27 -5.09
C ALA A 213 10.55 -8.69 -5.64
N GLY A 214 9.89 -8.88 -6.81
CA GLY A 214 9.71 -10.21 -7.45
C GLY A 214 8.59 -11.06 -6.87
N LEU A 215 7.66 -10.47 -6.11
CA LEU A 215 6.48 -11.16 -5.60
C LEU A 215 5.38 -11.27 -6.68
N HIS A 216 4.53 -12.29 -6.55
CA HIS A 216 3.31 -12.40 -7.35
C HIS A 216 2.27 -11.37 -6.89
N THR A 217 1.62 -10.70 -7.85
CA THR A 217 0.50 -9.77 -7.61
C THR A 217 -0.57 -9.95 -8.67
N SER A 218 -1.81 -10.18 -8.26
CA SER A 218 -2.95 -10.33 -9.16
C SER A 218 -4.27 -10.01 -8.45
N ARG A 219 -5.36 -10.01 -9.21
CA ARG A 219 -6.70 -10.20 -8.70
C ARG A 219 -6.86 -11.63 -8.18
N ILE A 220 -7.93 -11.93 -7.44
CA ILE A 220 -8.20 -13.29 -6.93
C ILE A 220 -8.52 -14.28 -8.06
N ASP A 221 -8.93 -13.81 -9.24
CA ASP A 221 -9.14 -14.62 -10.44
C ASP A 221 -7.85 -14.82 -11.28
N GLY A 222 -6.73 -14.30 -10.80
CA GLY A 222 -5.45 -14.33 -11.50
C GLY A 222 -5.25 -13.24 -12.55
N SER A 223 -6.25 -12.40 -12.82
CA SER A 223 -6.13 -11.30 -13.76
C SER A 223 -5.22 -10.17 -13.23
N PRO A 224 -4.65 -9.33 -14.10
CA PRO A 224 -3.81 -8.22 -13.68
C PRO A 224 -4.59 -7.19 -12.85
N LEU A 225 -3.90 -6.60 -11.86
CA LEU A 225 -4.37 -5.41 -11.16
C LEU A 225 -4.21 -4.19 -12.08
N VAL A 226 -5.29 -3.42 -12.23
CA VAL A 226 -5.35 -2.22 -13.09
C VAL A 226 -5.67 -1.02 -12.21
N TYR A 227 -4.99 0.10 -12.47
CA TYR A 227 -5.06 1.33 -11.67
C TYR A 227 -5.45 2.53 -12.53
N ASN A 228 -5.79 3.63 -11.89
CA ASN A 228 -6.29 4.87 -12.48
C ASN A 228 -7.60 4.66 -13.26
N GLN A 229 -8.51 3.88 -12.68
CA GLN A 229 -9.81 3.61 -13.28
C GLN A 229 -10.83 4.70 -12.89
N GLN A 230 -11.92 4.81 -13.66
CA GLN A 230 -13.03 5.70 -13.33
C GLN A 230 -13.69 5.30 -12.00
N ASP A 231 -13.94 4.02 -11.80
CA ASP A 231 -14.29 3.44 -10.50
C ASP A 231 -12.98 3.06 -9.79
N VAL A 232 -12.68 3.78 -8.74
CA VAL A 232 -11.46 3.59 -7.95
C VAL A 232 -11.54 2.41 -6.98
N LEU A 233 -12.65 1.67 -6.97
CA LEU A 233 -12.79 0.47 -6.17
C LEU A 233 -11.96 -0.68 -6.76
N LEU A 234 -11.05 -1.21 -5.96
CA LEU A 234 -10.31 -2.44 -6.25
C LEU A 234 -10.86 -3.55 -5.35
N PRO A 235 -11.73 -4.45 -5.85
CA PRO A 235 -12.51 -5.32 -4.97
C PRO A 235 -11.69 -6.42 -4.29
N ASP A 236 -10.54 -6.79 -4.84
CA ASP A 236 -9.76 -7.91 -4.33
C ASP A 236 -8.29 -7.84 -4.76
N LEU A 237 -7.45 -8.63 -4.08
CA LEU A 237 -6.01 -8.59 -4.24
C LEU A 237 -5.37 -9.89 -3.75
N VAL A 238 -4.40 -10.42 -4.49
CA VAL A 238 -3.45 -11.45 -4.07
C VAL A 238 -2.04 -10.88 -4.19
N VAL A 239 -1.30 -10.87 -3.09
CA VAL A 239 0.14 -10.65 -3.07
C VAL A 239 0.78 -11.80 -2.33
N CYS A 240 1.68 -12.54 -2.97
CA CYS A 240 2.31 -13.68 -2.32
C CYS A 240 3.69 -13.99 -2.93
N ARG A 241 4.42 -14.86 -2.25
CA ARG A 241 5.60 -15.48 -2.82
C ARG A 241 5.23 -16.26 -4.08
N PRO A 242 6.02 -16.21 -5.16
CA PRO A 242 5.69 -16.86 -6.44
C PRO A 242 5.33 -18.36 -6.29
N GLU A 243 6.02 -19.06 -5.40
CA GLU A 243 5.79 -20.48 -5.17
C GLU A 243 4.45 -20.84 -4.51
N LEU A 244 3.72 -19.84 -3.98
CA LEU A 244 2.38 -20.03 -3.38
C LEU A 244 1.24 -19.62 -4.33
N ALA A 245 1.55 -18.92 -5.43
CA ALA A 245 0.55 -18.30 -6.29
C ALA A 245 -0.44 -19.34 -6.86
N ASP A 246 0.06 -20.38 -7.50
CA ASP A 246 -0.80 -21.41 -8.11
C ASP A 246 -1.72 -22.06 -7.07
N SER A 247 -1.18 -22.41 -5.89
CA SER A 247 -1.98 -23.05 -4.83
C SER A 247 -3.08 -22.15 -4.30
N ILE A 248 -2.81 -20.83 -4.16
CA ILE A 248 -3.80 -19.85 -3.71
C ILE A 248 -4.87 -19.65 -4.77
N LEU A 249 -4.49 -19.40 -6.02
CA LEU A 249 -5.41 -19.14 -7.13
C LEU A 249 -6.28 -20.37 -7.45
N ASP A 250 -5.70 -21.58 -7.46
CA ASP A 250 -6.44 -22.83 -7.65
C ASP A 250 -7.48 -23.06 -6.55
N TYR A 251 -7.13 -22.76 -5.29
CA TYR A 251 -8.09 -22.83 -4.19
C TYR A 251 -9.27 -21.89 -4.41
N ILE A 252 -8.99 -20.62 -4.73
CA ILE A 252 -10.01 -19.58 -4.96
C ILE A 252 -10.92 -19.97 -6.13
N ALA A 253 -10.35 -20.39 -7.26
CA ALA A 253 -11.10 -20.83 -8.43
C ALA A 253 -12.04 -22.01 -8.16
N ARG A 254 -11.58 -22.99 -7.34
CA ARG A 254 -12.40 -24.17 -6.98
C ARG A 254 -13.52 -23.87 -6.01
N THR A 255 -13.34 -22.89 -5.14
CA THR A 255 -14.30 -22.59 -4.06
C THR A 255 -15.27 -21.48 -4.40
N GLY A 256 -15.07 -20.78 -5.53
CA GLY A 256 -15.97 -19.71 -6.00
C GLY A 256 -15.99 -18.52 -5.05
N VAL A 257 -14.84 -18.13 -4.50
CA VAL A 257 -14.69 -16.89 -3.73
C VAL A 257 -14.86 -15.71 -4.68
N GLU A 258 -15.81 -14.83 -4.34
CA GLU A 258 -16.09 -13.58 -5.04
C GLU A 258 -15.74 -12.35 -4.19
#